data_855d0ba32e960460434b4a1d7e762b42
#
_entry.id   855d0ba32e960460434b4a1d7e762b42
#
_cell.length_a   1.000
_cell.length_b   1.000
_cell.length_c   1.000
_cell.angle_alpha   90.00
_cell.angle_beta   90.00
_cell.angle_gamma   90.00
#
_symmetry.space_group_name_H-M   'P 1'
#
loop_
_entity.id
_entity.type
_entity.pdbx_description
1 polymer ?
#
loop_
_entity_poly.entity_id
_entity_poly.type
_entity_poly.pdbx_seq_one_letter_code
_entity_poly.pdbx_strand_id
1 'polypeptide(L)'
;MIIDFHTHTFPDAIAAKAIAGMQANNHAAAFGSGTIDGLLESMAQGGICCSVVLPVATNPLKISSINDKIIREARSQHVVNFGAVHPLAENWKEELDRLHTAGVPGIKIHPQYQGVDITDIRYLRILDHAAQLGLITVTHAGNEIAYPGVVRCSPEMIRKVCNELGNIPLVLAHMGGWKNWERVADQLCDTGCYLDTAISLGQIVPLPDGHYAPSDLPLLSPKKFVSLVRAFGSQRILFGTDSPWADQKAEAEAIAALPLEQAEIQNILYCNAAILLQRNS
;
A
#
# COMPACT_ATOMS: atom_id res chain seq x y z
N MET A 1 -16.09 11.34 6.18
CA MET A 1 -15.77 9.89 6.20
C MET A 1 -14.34 9.74 5.72
N ILE A 2 -13.62 8.71 6.20
CA ILE A 2 -12.23 8.42 5.82
C ILE A 2 -12.12 6.92 5.53
N ILE A 3 -11.46 6.56 4.40
CA ILE A 3 -11.08 5.19 4.06
C ILE A 3 -9.56 5.13 4.04
N ASP A 4 -8.96 4.27 4.87
CA ASP A 4 -7.54 3.99 4.83
C ASP A 4 -7.26 2.84 3.84
N PHE A 5 -6.62 3.17 2.72
CA PHE A 5 -6.40 2.21 1.62
C PHE A 5 -5.13 1.36 1.80
N HIS A 6 -4.36 1.57 2.89
CA HIS A 6 -3.11 0.86 3.11
C HIS A 6 -2.87 0.56 4.59
N THR A 7 -3.25 -0.64 5.01
CA THR A 7 -3.01 -1.13 6.37
C THR A 7 -2.54 -2.59 6.35
N HIS A 8 -1.92 -3.01 7.45
CA HIS A 8 -1.43 -4.38 7.62
C HIS A 8 -1.91 -4.96 8.95
N THR A 9 -2.31 -6.23 8.92
CA THR A 9 -2.59 -7.01 10.12
C THR A 9 -1.97 -8.40 10.02
N PHE A 10 -1.72 -8.99 11.18
CA PHE A 10 -1.20 -10.33 11.33
C PHE A 10 -2.19 -11.17 12.12
N PRO A 11 -2.24 -12.51 11.94
CA PRO A 11 -2.98 -13.37 12.85
C PRO A 11 -2.54 -13.16 14.29
N ASP A 12 -3.49 -13.09 15.25
CA ASP A 12 -3.22 -12.76 16.66
C ASP A 12 -2.12 -13.62 17.27
N ALA A 13 -2.11 -14.91 16.95
CA ALA A 13 -1.10 -15.86 17.45
C ALA A 13 0.36 -15.49 17.09
N ILE A 14 0.57 -14.67 16.06
CA ILE A 14 1.91 -14.29 15.59
C ILE A 14 2.14 -12.77 15.56
N ALA A 15 1.11 -11.96 15.75
CA ALA A 15 1.16 -10.50 15.60
C ALA A 15 2.30 -9.86 16.41
N ALA A 16 2.36 -10.14 17.71
CA ALA A 16 3.39 -9.57 18.59
C ALA A 16 4.81 -9.95 18.13
N LYS A 17 5.02 -11.21 17.71
CA LYS A 17 6.32 -11.68 17.21
C LYS A 17 6.67 -11.05 15.85
N ALA A 18 5.67 -10.93 14.96
CA ALA A 18 5.87 -10.31 13.65
C ALA A 18 6.24 -8.83 13.78
N ILE A 19 5.50 -8.07 14.60
CA ILE A 19 5.79 -6.65 14.87
C ILE A 19 7.19 -6.50 15.47
N ALA A 20 7.52 -7.25 16.51
CA ALA A 20 8.85 -7.16 17.14
C ALA A 20 9.98 -7.49 16.16
N GLY A 21 9.82 -8.53 15.32
CA GLY A 21 10.80 -8.89 14.30
C GLY A 21 10.96 -7.83 13.21
N MET A 22 9.87 -7.24 12.75
CA MET A 22 9.92 -6.17 11.75
C MET A 22 10.51 -4.88 12.34
N GLN A 23 10.15 -4.49 13.56
CA GLN A 23 10.78 -3.34 14.23
C GLN A 23 12.29 -3.52 14.33
N ALA A 24 12.74 -4.71 14.74
CA ALA A 24 14.17 -5.01 14.84
C ALA A 24 14.89 -4.94 13.48
N ASN A 25 14.24 -5.39 12.39
CA ASN A 25 14.82 -5.33 11.05
C ASN A 25 14.79 -3.92 10.44
N ASN A 26 13.73 -3.18 10.70
CA ASN A 26 13.51 -1.86 10.13
C ASN A 26 14.08 -0.74 11.00
N HIS A 27 14.49 -1.05 12.23
CA HIS A 27 14.93 -0.06 13.23
C HIS A 27 13.93 1.10 13.41
N ALA A 28 12.65 0.83 13.23
CA ALA A 28 11.56 1.78 13.33
C ALA A 28 10.42 1.21 14.19
N ALA A 29 9.79 2.07 14.98
CA ALA A 29 8.72 1.70 15.89
C ALA A 29 7.39 1.52 15.15
N ALA A 30 6.60 0.53 15.59
CA ALA A 30 5.19 0.43 15.24
C ALA A 30 4.32 1.24 16.22
N PHE A 31 3.21 1.76 15.72
CA PHE A 31 2.21 2.50 16.49
C PHE A 31 1.06 1.61 17.00
N GLY A 32 0.90 0.42 16.43
CA GLY A 32 -0.17 -0.49 16.76
C GLY A 32 0.29 -1.92 17.00
N SER A 33 -0.62 -2.76 17.54
CA SER A 33 -0.36 -4.17 17.85
C SER A 33 -0.21 -5.07 16.62
N GLY A 34 -0.65 -4.60 15.45
CA GLY A 34 -0.71 -5.39 14.22
C GLY A 34 -1.81 -6.46 14.22
N THR A 35 -2.73 -6.45 15.18
CA THR A 35 -3.93 -7.30 15.20
C THR A 35 -5.11 -6.61 14.54
N ILE A 36 -6.16 -7.38 14.19
CA ILE A 36 -7.40 -6.78 13.67
C ILE A 36 -8.09 -5.89 14.73
N ASP A 37 -8.08 -6.30 15.99
CA ASP A 37 -8.67 -5.52 17.08
C ASP A 37 -7.90 -4.20 17.28
N GLY A 38 -6.56 -4.24 17.25
CA GLY A 38 -5.74 -3.03 17.32
C GLY A 38 -5.96 -2.09 16.12
N LEU A 39 -6.21 -2.62 14.93
CA LEU A 39 -6.60 -1.82 13.77
C LEU A 39 -7.95 -1.14 13.98
N LEU A 40 -8.96 -1.88 14.46
CA LEU A 40 -10.30 -1.33 14.74
C LEU A 40 -10.29 -0.25 15.83
N GLU A 41 -9.47 -0.42 16.87
CA GLU A 41 -9.24 0.60 17.91
C GLU A 41 -8.61 1.87 17.32
N SER A 42 -7.56 1.72 16.52
CA SER A 42 -6.89 2.84 15.81
C SER A 42 -7.86 3.58 14.87
N MET A 43 -8.65 2.83 14.09
CA MET A 43 -9.70 3.38 13.23
C MET A 43 -10.71 4.22 14.01
N ALA A 44 -11.17 3.72 15.15
CA ALA A 44 -12.12 4.44 16.00
C ALA A 44 -11.53 5.77 16.51
N GLN A 45 -10.25 5.78 16.90
CA GLN A 45 -9.53 6.98 17.33
C GLN A 45 -9.32 7.99 16.20
N GLY A 46 -9.06 7.50 14.98
CA GLY A 46 -8.82 8.30 13.78
C GLY A 46 -10.09 8.72 13.03
N GLY A 47 -11.28 8.26 13.44
CA GLY A 47 -12.53 8.51 12.69
C GLY A 47 -12.57 7.83 11.33
N ILE A 48 -11.84 6.73 11.17
CA ILE A 48 -11.75 5.96 9.92
C ILE A 48 -12.92 4.97 9.86
N CYS A 49 -13.70 5.05 8.79
CA CYS A 49 -14.88 4.20 8.64
C CYS A 49 -14.58 2.84 7.98
N CYS A 50 -13.49 2.76 7.22
CA CYS A 50 -13.09 1.53 6.54
C CYS A 50 -11.58 1.50 6.34
N SER A 51 -10.95 0.33 6.52
CA SER A 51 -9.53 0.10 6.20
C SER A 51 -9.36 -1.06 5.23
N VAL A 52 -8.45 -0.91 4.26
CA VAL A 52 -8.02 -1.97 3.35
C VAL A 52 -6.79 -2.66 3.94
N VAL A 53 -6.92 -3.94 4.22
CA VAL A 53 -5.81 -4.76 4.73
C VAL A 53 -5.08 -5.42 3.58
N LEU A 54 -3.77 -5.17 3.50
CA LEU A 54 -2.88 -5.56 2.43
C LEU A 54 -1.89 -6.65 2.90
N PRO A 55 -2.16 -7.93 2.69
CA PRO A 55 -1.26 -9.01 3.08
C PRO A 55 -0.05 -9.08 2.15
N VAL A 56 1.13 -9.32 2.70
CA VAL A 56 2.36 -9.51 1.92
C VAL A 56 2.81 -10.97 2.00
N ALA A 57 2.75 -11.69 0.88
CA ALA A 57 3.29 -13.03 0.77
C ALA A 57 4.80 -12.96 0.47
N THR A 58 5.63 -13.26 1.46
CA THR A 58 7.11 -13.33 1.31
C THR A 58 7.60 -14.74 0.93
N ASN A 59 6.73 -15.74 1.04
CA ASN A 59 7.02 -17.13 0.67
C ASN A 59 6.00 -17.59 -0.38
N PRO A 60 6.45 -18.01 -1.59
CA PRO A 60 5.57 -18.44 -2.67
C PRO A 60 4.67 -19.63 -2.30
N LEU A 61 5.12 -20.51 -1.39
CA LEU A 61 4.36 -21.69 -0.95
C LEU A 61 3.22 -21.35 0.04
N LYS A 62 3.10 -20.09 0.46
CA LYS A 62 2.11 -19.66 1.46
C LYS A 62 0.94 -18.89 0.88
N ILE A 63 0.95 -18.57 -0.42
CA ILE A 63 -0.12 -17.74 -1.01
C ILE A 63 -1.50 -18.38 -0.83
N SER A 64 -1.66 -19.69 -1.07
CA SER A 64 -2.95 -20.36 -0.90
C SER A 64 -3.46 -20.31 0.53
N SER A 65 -2.61 -20.54 1.54
CA SER A 65 -3.03 -20.51 2.94
C SER A 65 -3.37 -19.09 3.42
N ILE A 66 -2.71 -18.06 2.87
CA ILE A 66 -3.06 -16.66 3.12
C ILE A 66 -4.42 -16.35 2.49
N ASN A 67 -4.62 -16.72 1.21
CA ASN A 67 -5.82 -16.42 0.47
C ASN A 67 -7.04 -17.22 1.00
N ASP A 68 -6.84 -18.45 1.50
CA ASP A 68 -7.90 -19.20 2.18
C ASP A 68 -8.48 -18.48 3.40
N LYS A 69 -7.60 -17.81 4.18
CA LYS A 69 -8.06 -16.98 5.29
C LYS A 69 -8.82 -15.75 4.78
N ILE A 70 -8.26 -15.05 3.80
CA ILE A 70 -8.86 -13.86 3.20
C ILE A 70 -10.24 -14.14 2.63
N ILE A 71 -10.41 -15.24 1.89
CA ILE A 71 -11.68 -15.65 1.29
C ILE A 71 -12.74 -15.94 2.37
N ARG A 72 -12.34 -16.57 3.48
CA ARG A 72 -13.25 -16.83 4.62
C ARG A 72 -13.68 -15.56 5.34
N GLU A 73 -12.81 -14.54 5.40
CA GLU A 73 -12.99 -13.30 6.14
C GLU A 73 -13.24 -12.10 5.18
N ALA A 74 -13.68 -12.37 3.95
CA ALA A 74 -13.51 -11.49 2.81
C ALA A 74 -14.02 -10.06 3.00
N ARG A 75 -15.12 -9.83 3.72
CA ARG A 75 -15.62 -8.47 3.97
C ARG A 75 -16.31 -8.36 5.32
N SER A 76 -15.93 -7.34 6.07
CA SER A 76 -16.75 -6.74 7.10
C SER A 76 -17.18 -5.33 6.68
N GLN A 77 -18.09 -4.72 7.41
CA GLN A 77 -18.51 -3.33 7.14
C GLN A 77 -17.35 -2.34 7.26
N HIS A 78 -16.28 -2.68 8.02
CA HIS A 78 -15.19 -1.79 8.36
C HIS A 78 -13.83 -2.21 7.79
N VAL A 79 -13.71 -3.45 7.31
CA VAL A 79 -12.43 -3.98 6.83
C VAL A 79 -12.63 -4.69 5.49
N VAL A 80 -11.81 -4.30 4.51
CA VAL A 80 -11.73 -4.91 3.19
C VAL A 80 -10.38 -5.61 3.06
N ASN A 81 -10.38 -6.93 2.98
CA ASN A 81 -9.15 -7.70 2.78
C ASN A 81 -8.81 -7.81 1.29
N PHE A 82 -7.56 -7.51 0.92
CA PHE A 82 -6.99 -7.82 -0.38
C PHE A 82 -6.31 -9.18 -0.35
N GLY A 83 -6.11 -9.77 -1.52
CA GLY A 83 -5.41 -11.03 -1.67
C GLY A 83 -3.89 -10.88 -1.72
N ALA A 84 -3.19 -12.00 -1.61
CA ALA A 84 -1.75 -12.07 -1.75
C ALA A 84 -1.36 -12.91 -2.98
N VAL A 85 -0.28 -12.51 -3.66
CA VAL A 85 0.32 -13.27 -4.75
C VAL A 85 1.84 -13.16 -4.66
N HIS A 86 2.55 -14.15 -5.22
CA HIS A 86 4.00 -14.15 -5.26
C HIS A 86 4.49 -14.53 -6.67
N PRO A 87 5.46 -13.79 -7.28
CA PRO A 87 5.89 -14.02 -8.65
C PRO A 87 6.61 -15.36 -8.88
N LEU A 88 7.04 -16.03 -7.82
CA LEU A 88 7.65 -17.36 -7.86
C LEU A 88 6.67 -18.50 -7.50
N ALA A 89 5.41 -18.20 -7.23
CA ALA A 89 4.42 -19.24 -6.97
C ALA A 89 3.96 -19.88 -8.29
N GLU A 90 3.94 -21.21 -8.36
CA GLU A 90 3.52 -21.93 -9.56
C GLU A 90 2.02 -21.76 -9.84
N ASN A 91 1.21 -21.69 -8.78
CA ASN A 91 -0.25 -21.56 -8.82
C ASN A 91 -0.75 -20.11 -8.70
N TRP A 92 0.06 -19.12 -9.06
CA TRP A 92 -0.30 -17.70 -8.94
C TRP A 92 -1.57 -17.35 -9.72
N LYS A 93 -1.79 -17.96 -10.88
CA LYS A 93 -2.93 -17.69 -11.75
C LYS A 93 -4.22 -18.22 -11.14
N GLU A 94 -4.22 -19.46 -10.71
CA GLU A 94 -5.33 -20.12 -10.03
C GLU A 94 -5.74 -19.36 -8.76
N GLU A 95 -4.77 -18.81 -8.03
CA GLU A 95 -5.04 -18.00 -6.84
C GLU A 95 -5.71 -16.67 -7.18
N LEU A 96 -5.31 -16.00 -8.28
CA LEU A 96 -6.00 -14.79 -8.74
C LEU A 96 -7.45 -15.09 -9.17
N ASP A 97 -7.67 -16.18 -9.90
CA ASP A 97 -9.02 -16.63 -10.31
C ASP A 97 -9.90 -16.95 -9.09
N ARG A 98 -9.34 -17.59 -8.06
CA ARG A 98 -10.03 -17.88 -6.77
C ARG A 98 -10.42 -16.60 -6.03
N LEU A 99 -9.49 -15.66 -5.92
CA LEU A 99 -9.74 -14.35 -5.27
C LEU A 99 -10.84 -13.57 -5.98
N HIS A 100 -10.78 -13.51 -7.32
CA HIS A 100 -11.83 -12.87 -8.13
C HIS A 100 -13.19 -13.54 -7.92
N THR A 101 -13.26 -14.87 -8.00
CA THR A 101 -14.50 -15.63 -7.80
C THR A 101 -15.11 -15.42 -6.41
N ALA A 102 -14.25 -15.23 -5.41
CA ALA A 102 -14.67 -14.94 -4.03
C ALA A 102 -15.06 -13.46 -3.80
N GLY A 103 -14.97 -12.60 -4.82
CA GLY A 103 -15.29 -11.18 -4.73
C GLY A 103 -14.24 -10.35 -3.95
N VAL A 104 -13.01 -10.84 -3.83
CA VAL A 104 -11.89 -10.07 -3.28
C VAL A 104 -11.52 -8.96 -4.26
N PRO A 105 -11.47 -7.67 -3.85
CA PRO A 105 -11.40 -6.58 -4.81
C PRO A 105 -10.01 -6.32 -5.39
N GLY A 106 -8.95 -6.89 -4.81
CA GLY A 106 -7.59 -6.62 -5.26
C GLY A 106 -6.54 -7.47 -4.58
N ILE A 107 -5.28 -7.20 -4.92
CA ILE A 107 -4.10 -7.90 -4.42
C ILE A 107 -3.02 -6.92 -3.98
N LYS A 108 -2.15 -7.38 -3.06
CA LYS A 108 -0.89 -6.70 -2.69
C LYS A 108 0.30 -7.47 -3.23
N ILE A 109 1.25 -6.73 -3.79
CA ILE A 109 2.59 -7.21 -4.14
C ILE A 109 3.66 -6.33 -3.49
N HIS A 110 4.83 -6.91 -3.25
CA HIS A 110 5.94 -6.20 -2.60
C HIS A 110 7.29 -6.63 -3.21
N PRO A 111 7.72 -5.98 -4.30
CA PRO A 111 8.91 -6.39 -5.07
C PRO A 111 10.17 -6.60 -4.23
N GLN A 112 10.45 -5.73 -3.23
CA GLN A 112 11.61 -5.88 -2.34
C GLN A 112 11.55 -7.16 -1.52
N TYR A 113 10.44 -7.39 -0.80
CA TYR A 113 10.28 -8.58 0.05
C TYR A 113 10.15 -9.87 -0.76
N GLN A 114 9.66 -9.78 -1.98
CA GLN A 114 9.50 -10.93 -2.90
C GLN A 114 10.76 -11.18 -3.75
N GLY A 115 11.76 -10.29 -3.69
CA GLY A 115 13.07 -10.47 -4.32
C GLY A 115 13.07 -10.42 -5.85
N VAL A 116 12.02 -9.88 -6.49
CA VAL A 116 11.83 -9.83 -7.93
C VAL A 116 11.52 -8.40 -8.37
N ASP A 117 12.16 -7.93 -9.44
CA ASP A 117 11.90 -6.59 -9.97
C ASP A 117 10.51 -6.51 -10.60
N ILE A 118 9.81 -5.37 -10.43
CA ILE A 118 8.44 -5.20 -10.95
C ILE A 118 8.35 -5.34 -12.47
N THR A 119 9.45 -5.15 -13.19
CA THR A 119 9.56 -5.31 -14.65
C THR A 119 9.81 -6.75 -15.11
N ASP A 120 9.99 -7.68 -14.18
CA ASP A 120 10.18 -9.09 -14.54
C ASP A 120 8.91 -9.67 -15.17
N ILE A 121 9.07 -10.53 -16.18
CA ILE A 121 7.96 -11.14 -16.92
C ILE A 121 6.94 -11.86 -16.01
N ARG A 122 7.39 -12.36 -14.86
CA ARG A 122 6.52 -13.01 -13.87
C ARG A 122 5.53 -12.03 -13.27
N TYR A 123 5.98 -10.81 -12.92
CA TYR A 123 5.09 -9.75 -12.48
C TYR A 123 4.22 -9.20 -13.58
N LEU A 124 4.77 -9.01 -14.80
CA LEU A 124 3.96 -8.54 -15.93
C LEU A 124 2.78 -9.47 -16.20
N ARG A 125 2.98 -10.79 -16.14
CA ARG A 125 1.89 -11.78 -16.27
C ARG A 125 0.86 -11.69 -15.14
N ILE A 126 1.31 -11.51 -13.89
CA ILE A 126 0.42 -11.33 -12.73
C ILE A 126 -0.41 -10.06 -12.89
N LEU A 127 0.23 -8.94 -13.22
CA LEU A 127 -0.42 -7.64 -13.37
C LEU A 127 -1.43 -7.65 -14.52
N ASP A 128 -1.07 -8.23 -15.65
CA ASP A 128 -1.96 -8.38 -16.81
C ASP A 128 -3.18 -9.23 -16.46
N HIS A 129 -2.99 -10.42 -15.86
CA HIS A 129 -4.09 -11.29 -15.49
C HIS A 129 -4.98 -10.67 -14.39
N ALA A 130 -4.40 -10.03 -13.38
CA ALA A 130 -5.14 -9.30 -12.35
C ALA A 130 -6.00 -8.19 -12.97
N ALA A 131 -5.46 -7.44 -13.94
CA ALA A 131 -6.18 -6.40 -14.65
C ALA A 131 -7.35 -6.96 -15.50
N GLN A 132 -7.15 -8.10 -16.18
CA GLN A 132 -8.21 -8.79 -16.92
C GLN A 132 -9.36 -9.24 -16.01
N LEU A 133 -9.07 -9.62 -14.77
CA LEU A 133 -10.05 -9.95 -13.74
C LEU A 133 -10.68 -8.73 -13.06
N GLY A 134 -10.20 -7.52 -13.36
CA GLY A 134 -10.63 -6.28 -12.70
C GLY A 134 -10.10 -6.13 -11.28
N LEU A 135 -9.11 -6.91 -10.87
CA LEU A 135 -8.50 -6.80 -9.54
C LEU A 135 -7.62 -5.55 -9.45
N ILE A 136 -7.79 -4.79 -8.38
CA ILE A 136 -6.90 -3.68 -8.05
C ILE A 136 -5.57 -4.24 -7.57
N THR A 137 -4.45 -3.79 -8.13
CA THR A 137 -3.14 -4.16 -7.59
C THR A 137 -2.54 -3.01 -6.79
N VAL A 138 -2.21 -3.23 -5.52
CA VAL A 138 -1.40 -2.32 -4.71
C VAL A 138 0.02 -2.84 -4.67
N THR A 139 0.99 -2.03 -5.10
CA THR A 139 2.42 -2.37 -5.03
C THR A 139 3.18 -1.44 -4.09
N HIS A 140 4.11 -2.01 -3.31
CA HIS A 140 5.16 -1.18 -2.70
C HIS A 140 5.96 -0.48 -3.79
N ALA A 141 6.32 0.79 -3.59
CA ALA A 141 7.08 1.59 -4.55
C ALA A 141 8.22 2.38 -3.88
N GLY A 142 9.34 2.49 -4.59
CA GLY A 142 10.54 3.17 -4.12
C GLY A 142 11.47 2.30 -3.28
N ASN A 143 12.21 2.96 -2.39
CA ASN A 143 13.10 2.30 -1.44
C ASN A 143 12.32 1.57 -0.34
N GLU A 144 12.98 0.63 0.31
CA GLU A 144 12.46 -0.11 1.46
C GLU A 144 13.46 -0.01 2.60
N ILE A 145 12.98 0.31 3.80
CA ILE A 145 13.84 0.54 4.97
C ILE A 145 14.65 -0.70 5.34
N ALA A 146 14.06 -1.90 5.22
CA ALA A 146 14.70 -3.18 5.50
C ALA A 146 15.73 -3.60 4.44
N TYR A 147 15.77 -2.95 3.27
CA TYR A 147 16.64 -3.32 2.15
C TYR A 147 17.35 -2.08 1.57
N PRO A 148 18.23 -1.43 2.35
CA PRO A 148 18.91 -0.23 1.91
C PRO A 148 19.72 -0.47 0.63
N GLY A 149 19.61 0.47 -0.32
CA GLY A 149 20.35 0.43 -1.59
C GLY A 149 19.76 -0.48 -2.67
N VAL A 150 18.69 -1.21 -2.39
CA VAL A 150 17.98 -2.03 -3.39
C VAL A 150 16.64 -1.39 -3.71
N VAL A 151 16.38 -1.12 -5.01
CA VAL A 151 15.09 -0.60 -5.47
C VAL A 151 14.58 -1.50 -6.60
N ARG A 152 13.51 -2.24 -6.32
CA ARG A 152 12.89 -3.18 -7.27
C ARG A 152 11.58 -2.68 -7.89
N CYS A 153 11.16 -1.48 -7.50
CA CYS A 153 9.95 -0.83 -7.99
C CYS A 153 10.16 0.69 -7.99
N SER A 154 11.06 1.20 -8.86
CA SER A 154 11.28 2.63 -9.03
C SER A 154 10.24 3.25 -9.97
N PRO A 155 10.06 4.60 -9.97
CA PRO A 155 9.20 5.27 -10.94
C PRO A 155 9.51 4.92 -12.40
N GLU A 156 10.78 4.77 -12.77
CA GLU A 156 11.20 4.39 -14.13
C GLU A 156 10.82 2.94 -14.46
N MET A 157 10.90 2.04 -13.49
CA MET A 157 10.46 0.65 -13.67
C MET A 157 8.93 0.58 -13.81
N ILE A 158 8.19 1.35 -13.02
CA ILE A 158 6.73 1.46 -13.12
C ILE A 158 6.34 2.05 -14.49
N ARG A 159 7.04 3.07 -14.98
CA ARG A 159 6.85 3.61 -16.36
C ARG A 159 6.95 2.51 -17.41
N LYS A 160 7.95 1.61 -17.30
CA LYS A 160 8.09 0.48 -18.23
C LYS A 160 6.91 -0.48 -18.15
N VAL A 161 6.42 -0.79 -16.94
CA VAL A 161 5.23 -1.61 -16.74
C VAL A 161 4.01 -0.96 -17.41
N CYS A 162 3.77 0.35 -17.21
CA CYS A 162 2.67 1.08 -17.83
C CYS A 162 2.78 1.12 -19.37
N ASN A 163 3.98 1.23 -19.90
CA ASN A 163 4.20 1.18 -21.37
C ASN A 163 3.90 -0.20 -21.94
N GLU A 164 4.18 -1.28 -21.21
CA GLU A 164 3.94 -2.65 -21.64
C GLU A 164 2.46 -3.06 -21.50
N LEU A 165 1.83 -2.72 -20.38
CA LEU A 165 0.49 -3.20 -20.02
C LEU A 165 -0.63 -2.17 -20.24
N GLY A 166 -0.28 -0.91 -20.52
CA GLY A 166 -1.26 0.17 -20.63
C GLY A 166 -1.87 0.57 -19.28
N ASN A 167 -3.11 1.02 -19.32
CA ASN A 167 -3.85 1.45 -18.12
C ASN A 167 -4.43 0.24 -17.39
N ILE A 168 -3.76 -0.19 -16.34
CA ILE A 168 -4.20 -1.22 -15.41
C ILE A 168 -4.58 -0.57 -14.06
N PRO A 169 -5.46 -1.19 -13.24
CA PRO A 169 -5.83 -0.66 -11.93
C PRO A 169 -4.69 -0.83 -10.91
N LEU A 170 -3.66 0.02 -11.02
CA LEU A 170 -2.42 -0.03 -10.24
C LEU A 170 -2.34 1.14 -9.25
N VAL A 171 -2.19 0.81 -7.97
CA VAL A 171 -1.95 1.74 -6.87
C VAL A 171 -0.49 1.62 -6.43
N LEU A 172 0.19 2.74 -6.42
CA LEU A 172 1.61 2.85 -6.06
C LEU A 172 1.71 3.38 -4.64
N ALA A 173 2.21 2.56 -3.72
CA ALA A 173 2.39 2.95 -2.34
C ALA A 173 3.38 4.12 -2.17
N HIS A 174 3.26 4.81 -1.04
CA HIS A 174 4.23 5.82 -0.59
C HIS A 174 4.39 6.98 -1.58
N MET A 175 3.26 7.52 -2.06
CA MET A 175 3.21 8.58 -3.08
C MET A 175 4.04 8.25 -4.32
N GLY A 176 3.99 6.96 -4.74
CA GLY A 176 4.61 6.47 -5.96
C GLY A 176 6.10 6.13 -5.85
N GLY A 177 6.72 6.27 -4.67
CA GLY A 177 8.10 5.85 -4.49
C GLY A 177 8.82 6.51 -3.33
N TRP A 178 8.81 5.89 -2.13
CA TRP A 178 9.56 6.39 -0.99
C TRP A 178 11.03 6.65 -1.34
N LYS A 179 11.54 7.83 -0.99
CA LYS A 179 12.88 8.36 -1.35
C LYS A 179 13.13 8.58 -2.86
N ASN A 180 12.14 8.34 -3.74
CA ASN A 180 12.26 8.53 -5.20
C ASN A 180 11.28 9.58 -5.75
N TRP A 181 10.65 10.37 -4.88
CA TRP A 181 9.56 11.30 -5.22
C TRP A 181 9.91 12.35 -6.28
N GLU A 182 11.19 12.73 -6.40
CA GLU A 182 11.65 13.68 -7.42
C GLU A 182 11.40 13.18 -8.86
N ARG A 183 11.29 11.84 -9.02
CA ARG A 183 11.07 11.20 -10.32
C ARG A 183 9.61 10.86 -10.59
N VAL A 184 8.77 10.87 -9.54
CA VAL A 184 7.39 10.37 -9.62
C VAL A 184 6.55 11.21 -10.60
N ALA A 185 6.58 12.55 -10.49
CA ALA A 185 5.82 13.41 -11.37
C ALA A 185 6.25 13.25 -12.83
N ASP A 186 7.56 13.33 -13.11
CA ASP A 186 8.11 13.23 -14.46
C ASP A 186 7.83 11.89 -15.13
N GLN A 187 7.83 10.81 -14.33
CA GLN A 187 7.69 9.47 -14.87
C GLN A 187 6.24 8.99 -14.96
N LEU A 188 5.34 9.46 -14.08
CA LEU A 188 4.08 8.75 -13.83
C LEU A 188 2.82 9.62 -13.92
N CYS A 189 2.90 10.96 -13.97
CA CYS A 189 1.70 11.81 -13.90
C CYS A 189 0.74 11.64 -15.08
N ASP A 190 1.20 11.18 -16.24
CA ASP A 190 0.43 10.90 -17.44
C ASP A 190 -0.03 9.43 -17.56
N THR A 191 0.30 8.58 -16.57
CA THR A 191 -0.20 7.21 -16.47
C THR A 191 -1.57 7.16 -15.82
N GLY A 192 -2.25 6.01 -15.91
CA GLY A 192 -3.49 5.72 -15.20
C GLY A 192 -3.33 5.32 -13.72
N CYS A 193 -2.10 5.34 -13.18
CA CYS A 193 -1.83 4.89 -11.82
C CYS A 193 -2.46 5.80 -10.76
N TYR A 194 -2.82 5.19 -9.63
CA TYR A 194 -3.14 5.87 -8.38
C TYR A 194 -1.89 5.90 -7.48
N LEU A 195 -1.84 6.87 -6.58
CA LEU A 195 -0.83 6.92 -5.50
C LEU A 195 -1.55 6.75 -4.16
N ASP A 196 -0.94 6.07 -3.18
CA ASP A 196 -1.40 6.17 -1.80
C ASP A 196 -0.46 7.02 -0.95
N THR A 197 -0.99 7.56 0.16
CA THR A 197 -0.27 8.51 1.02
C THR A 197 0.54 7.84 2.13
N ALA A 198 0.55 6.50 2.20
CA ALA A 198 1.23 5.76 3.26
C ALA A 198 2.69 6.19 3.43
N ILE A 199 3.11 6.41 4.68
CA ILE A 199 4.51 6.79 5.00
C ILE A 199 5.02 7.95 4.11
N SER A 200 4.21 9.00 3.95
CA SER A 200 4.59 10.12 3.07
C SER A 200 4.62 11.47 3.74
N LEU A 201 3.81 11.73 4.77
CA LEU A 201 3.70 13.03 5.45
C LEU A 201 4.03 12.96 6.94
N GLY A 202 3.39 12.12 7.71
CA GLY A 202 3.41 12.11 9.18
C GLY A 202 4.79 11.90 9.79
N GLN A 203 5.04 10.74 10.37
CA GLN A 203 6.35 10.44 10.95
C GLN A 203 6.71 8.95 10.85
N ILE A 204 8.00 8.69 10.64
CA ILE A 204 8.62 7.40 10.93
C ILE A 204 9.40 7.60 12.23
N VAL A 205 9.14 6.79 13.25
CA VAL A 205 9.82 6.89 14.54
C VAL A 205 10.95 5.87 14.59
N PRO A 206 12.23 6.30 14.51
CA PRO A 206 13.35 5.39 14.64
C PRO A 206 13.39 4.79 16.06
N LEU A 207 13.85 3.54 16.17
CA LEU A 207 14.14 2.95 17.48
C LEU A 207 15.32 3.69 18.15
N PRO A 208 15.37 3.73 19.50
CA PRO A 208 16.44 4.38 20.23
C PRO A 208 17.73 3.51 20.29
N ASP A 209 18.03 2.82 19.20
CA ASP A 209 19.19 1.93 19.04
C ASP A 209 20.36 2.59 18.31
N GLY A 210 20.17 3.83 17.84
CA GLY A 210 21.19 4.61 17.16
C GLY A 210 21.45 4.21 15.70
N HIS A 211 20.62 3.33 15.12
CA HIS A 211 20.78 2.88 13.72
C HIS A 211 20.42 4.00 12.73
N TYR A 212 19.30 4.69 12.95
CA TYR A 212 18.85 5.81 12.13
C TYR A 212 18.75 7.11 12.92
N ALA A 213 19.26 8.19 12.35
CA ALA A 213 18.83 9.54 12.73
C ALA A 213 17.50 9.87 12.01
N PRO A 214 16.66 10.78 12.54
CA PRO A 214 15.43 11.21 11.86
C PRO A 214 15.63 11.68 10.41
N SER A 215 16.79 12.27 10.11
CA SER A 215 17.18 12.70 8.76
C SER A 215 17.37 11.56 7.77
N ASP A 216 17.61 10.33 8.24
CA ASP A 216 17.82 9.17 7.40
C ASP A 216 16.51 8.58 6.89
N LEU A 217 15.39 8.97 7.52
CA LEU A 217 14.02 8.54 7.24
C LEU A 217 13.17 9.72 6.73
N PRO A 218 13.53 10.30 5.57
CA PRO A 218 12.87 11.50 5.06
C PRO A 218 11.42 11.22 4.65
N LEU A 219 10.57 12.23 4.88
CA LEU A 219 9.20 12.31 4.40
C LEU A 219 9.03 13.54 3.50
N LEU A 220 7.93 13.60 2.78
CA LEU A 220 7.60 14.74 1.94
C LEU A 220 7.28 15.96 2.82
N SER A 221 7.83 17.12 2.46
CA SER A 221 7.29 18.36 3.00
C SER A 221 5.87 18.60 2.47
N PRO A 222 4.99 19.31 3.19
CA PRO A 222 3.66 19.66 2.71
C PRO A 222 3.66 20.27 1.31
N LYS A 223 4.64 21.13 1.01
CA LYS A 223 4.80 21.76 -0.31
C LYS A 223 5.07 20.74 -1.42
N LYS A 224 5.98 19.78 -1.18
CA LYS A 224 6.28 18.72 -2.17
C LYS A 224 5.12 17.76 -2.35
N PHE A 225 4.43 17.42 -1.26
CA PHE A 225 3.23 16.59 -1.32
C PHE A 225 2.14 17.24 -2.18
N VAL A 226 1.82 18.50 -1.92
CA VAL A 226 0.84 19.27 -2.72
C VAL A 226 1.27 19.36 -4.18
N SER A 227 2.55 19.53 -4.46
CA SER A 227 3.06 19.54 -5.84
C SER A 227 2.76 18.21 -6.57
N LEU A 228 2.91 17.07 -5.91
CA LEU A 228 2.55 15.76 -6.47
C LEU A 228 1.03 15.63 -6.67
N VAL A 229 0.22 16.08 -5.69
CA VAL A 229 -1.24 16.12 -5.84
C VAL A 229 -1.65 16.95 -7.06
N ARG A 230 -1.02 18.09 -7.29
CA ARG A 230 -1.28 18.94 -8.47
C ARG A 230 -0.87 18.28 -9.78
N ALA A 231 0.26 17.56 -9.80
CA ALA A 231 0.74 16.85 -10.99
C ALA A 231 -0.16 15.67 -11.39
N PHE A 232 -0.67 14.91 -10.39
CA PHE A 232 -1.51 13.73 -10.63
C PHE A 232 -3.00 14.06 -10.73
N GLY A 233 -3.45 15.16 -10.11
CA GLY A 233 -4.85 15.41 -9.80
C GLY A 233 -5.31 14.68 -8.54
N SER A 234 -6.06 15.37 -7.68
CA SER A 234 -6.53 14.84 -6.40
C SER A 234 -7.37 13.56 -6.54
N GLN A 235 -7.95 13.30 -7.72
CA GLN A 235 -8.78 12.14 -8.03
C GLN A 235 -8.01 10.83 -8.13
N ARG A 236 -6.69 10.88 -8.15
CA ARG A 236 -5.82 9.69 -8.22
C ARG A 236 -4.95 9.48 -6.98
N ILE A 237 -5.26 10.19 -5.90
CA ILE A 237 -4.57 10.04 -4.61
C ILE A 237 -5.51 9.36 -3.63
N LEU A 238 -5.05 8.29 -2.99
CA LEU A 238 -5.78 7.51 -1.99
C LEU A 238 -5.14 7.75 -0.62
N PHE A 239 -5.95 7.99 0.39
CA PHE A 239 -5.45 8.01 1.76
C PHE A 239 -5.02 6.61 2.16
N GLY A 240 -3.80 6.46 2.64
CA GLY A 240 -3.22 5.25 3.18
C GLY A 240 -2.23 5.60 4.28
N THR A 241 -2.11 4.79 5.31
CA THR A 241 -1.25 5.06 6.45
C THR A 241 -0.06 4.13 6.59
N ASP A 242 -0.17 2.90 6.10
CA ASP A 242 0.74 1.79 6.42
C ASP A 242 0.63 1.34 7.88
N SER A 243 -0.52 1.58 8.54
CA SER A 243 -0.76 1.05 9.89
C SER A 243 -0.44 -0.45 9.93
N PRO A 244 0.30 -0.95 10.94
CA PRO A 244 0.60 -0.33 12.21
C PRO A 244 1.90 0.50 12.26
N TRP A 245 2.54 0.82 11.14
CA TRP A 245 3.81 1.56 11.08
C TRP A 245 3.64 3.08 11.19
N ALA A 246 2.42 3.58 11.01
CA ALA A 246 2.05 4.97 11.24
C ALA A 246 0.77 5.07 12.07
N ASP A 247 0.58 6.23 12.71
CA ASP A 247 -0.64 6.57 13.47
C ASP A 247 -1.71 7.06 12.50
N GLN A 248 -2.80 6.29 12.35
CA GLN A 248 -3.89 6.61 11.43
C GLN A 248 -4.53 7.98 11.68
N LYS A 249 -4.66 8.39 12.93
CA LYS A 249 -5.23 9.69 13.30
C LYS A 249 -4.31 10.83 12.88
N ALA A 250 -3.03 10.72 13.24
CA ALA A 250 -2.04 11.74 12.90
C ALA A 250 -1.88 11.92 11.38
N GLU A 251 -1.88 10.81 10.61
CA GLU A 251 -1.82 10.86 9.15
C GLU A 251 -3.07 11.53 8.54
N ALA A 252 -4.27 11.22 9.04
CA ALA A 252 -5.50 11.85 8.57
C ALA A 252 -5.53 13.36 8.87
N GLU A 253 -5.09 13.76 10.07
CA GLU A 253 -4.95 15.16 10.45
C GLU A 253 -3.91 15.89 9.59
N ALA A 254 -2.79 15.24 9.25
CA ALA A 254 -1.77 15.80 8.38
C ALA A 254 -2.31 16.07 6.96
N ILE A 255 -3.09 15.15 6.39
CA ILE A 255 -3.77 15.38 5.09
C ILE A 255 -4.77 16.51 5.18
N ALA A 256 -5.59 16.55 6.26
CA ALA A 256 -6.59 17.61 6.45
C ALA A 256 -6.00 19.01 6.62
N ALA A 257 -4.75 19.10 7.11
CA ALA A 257 -4.03 20.37 7.31
C ALA A 257 -3.31 20.88 6.04
N LEU A 258 -3.31 20.14 4.94
CA LEU A 258 -2.66 20.56 3.70
C LEU A 258 -3.36 21.77 3.08
N PRO A 259 -2.64 22.67 2.40
CA PRO A 259 -3.22 23.79 1.66
C PRO A 259 -3.84 23.33 0.34
N LEU A 260 -4.86 22.49 0.45
CA LEU A 260 -5.67 21.96 -0.64
C LEU A 260 -7.12 22.42 -0.45
N GLU A 261 -7.89 22.45 -1.54
CA GLU A 261 -9.32 22.70 -1.48
C GLU A 261 -10.03 21.58 -0.72
N GLN A 262 -11.14 21.92 -0.03
CA GLN A 262 -11.90 20.93 0.74
C GLN A 262 -12.34 19.73 -0.10
N ALA A 263 -12.70 19.95 -1.37
CA ALA A 263 -13.05 18.87 -2.30
C ALA A 263 -11.87 17.95 -2.61
N GLU A 264 -10.66 18.49 -2.71
CA GLU A 264 -9.45 17.69 -2.95
C GLU A 264 -9.11 16.83 -1.73
N ILE A 265 -9.23 17.40 -0.52
CA ILE A 265 -9.06 16.67 0.75
C ILE A 265 -10.09 15.52 0.83
N GLN A 266 -11.36 15.78 0.50
CA GLN A 266 -12.39 14.74 0.49
C GLN A 266 -12.14 13.67 -0.57
N ASN A 267 -11.63 14.02 -1.74
CA ASN A 267 -11.20 13.05 -2.74
C ASN A 267 -10.14 12.11 -2.18
N ILE A 268 -9.10 12.66 -1.57
CA ILE A 268 -7.99 11.88 -0.99
C ILE A 268 -8.47 10.99 0.15
N LEU A 269 -9.20 11.57 1.12
CA LEU A 269 -9.58 10.86 2.34
C LEU A 269 -10.67 9.80 2.11
N TYR A 270 -11.53 9.96 1.08
CA TYR A 270 -12.70 9.10 0.96
C TYR A 270 -13.13 8.79 -0.46
N CYS A 271 -13.43 9.81 -1.30
CA CYS A 271 -14.21 9.61 -2.51
C CYS A 271 -13.52 8.67 -3.51
N ASN A 272 -12.21 8.83 -3.69
CA ASN A 272 -11.45 8.01 -4.64
C ASN A 272 -11.43 6.53 -4.22
N ALA A 273 -11.18 6.25 -2.95
CA ALA A 273 -11.19 4.90 -2.42
C ALA A 273 -12.59 4.26 -2.53
N ALA A 274 -13.65 5.00 -2.21
CA ALA A 274 -15.01 4.53 -2.33
C ALA A 274 -15.37 4.18 -3.79
N ILE A 275 -15.01 5.04 -4.76
CA ILE A 275 -15.23 4.79 -6.19
C ILE A 275 -14.43 3.55 -6.65
N LEU A 276 -13.16 3.47 -6.28
CA LEU A 276 -12.28 2.38 -6.70
C LEU A 276 -12.74 1.02 -6.16
N LEU A 277 -13.14 0.97 -4.89
CA LEU A 277 -13.66 -0.25 -4.25
C LEU A 277 -15.06 -0.66 -4.77
N GLN A 278 -15.91 0.29 -5.15
CA GLN A 278 -17.24 0.01 -5.68
C GLN A 278 -17.23 -0.54 -7.10
N ARG A 279 -16.25 -0.13 -7.93
CA ARG A 279 -16.11 -0.64 -9.31
C ARG A 279 -15.86 -2.14 -9.39
N ASN A 280 -15.45 -2.74 -8.28
CA ASN A 280 -15.12 -4.16 -8.17
C ASN A 280 -16.07 -4.94 -7.23
N SER A 281 -17.25 -4.39 -6.95
CA SER A 281 -18.28 -5.02 -6.09
C SER A 281 -19.43 -5.67 -6.90
#